data_53cde4f6e75a288af9faca8ba93fead4
#
_entry.id   53cde4f6e75a288af9faca8ba93fead4
#
_cell.length_a   1.000
_cell.length_b   1.000
_cell.length_c   1.000
_cell.angle_alpha   90.00
_cell.angle_beta   90.00
_cell.angle_gamma   90.00
#
_symmetry.space_group_name_H-M   'P 1'
#
loop_
_entity.id
_entity.type
_entity.pdbx_description
1 polymer ?
#
loop_
_entity_poly.entity_id
_entity_poly.type
_entity_poly.pdbx_seq_one_letter_code
_entity_poly.pdbx_strand_id
1 'polypeptide(L)'
;MLRYAAEVKDFAFVPLRNSDPRLRVTIGITGWLTDPDEVILPWKALNENSEVYALRWEMDALIDLGSSLQEVLKSYAWSYVKLEIIKRTVLASLWAAIWPVALLRAARVIDNPFSIAKHRSEKAGQVLADAIINKAQGERPVTLIGFSLGARVIYYCLQSLAERGAYGLIENVVLMGAPVPSSGDTWASARTVVAGRMVNVYSEKDYILGFLYRTSSVQFGIAGLQPVKVPGVENLDVGNRVEGHLRYRHMVGVILKEIFGHDVDVGEVSREEEVLKALELKDEQSERERKEREREGGGSGDVDGEIDSALERAERGLEERKIRREEEDRRKGREARRKERKRREQFDRL
;
A
#
# COMPACT_ATOMS: atom_id res chain seq x y z
N MET A 1 19.95 0.95 -17.10
CA MET A 1 19.83 1.71 -15.86
C MET A 1 18.98 2.99 -15.97
N LEU A 2 19.13 3.83 -16.98
CA LEU A 2 18.48 5.15 -17.05
C LEU A 2 17.02 5.18 -17.53
N ARG A 3 16.48 4.07 -18.07
CA ARG A 3 15.18 4.09 -18.76
C ARG A 3 13.98 4.18 -17.81
N TYR A 4 14.04 3.55 -16.65
CA TYR A 4 12.94 3.51 -15.66
C TYR A 4 13.10 4.53 -14.54
N ALA A 5 14.34 4.88 -14.15
CA ALA A 5 14.61 5.86 -13.09
C ALA A 5 14.09 7.27 -13.43
N ALA A 6 13.98 7.62 -14.72
CA ALA A 6 13.40 8.89 -15.15
C ALA A 6 11.85 8.94 -15.05
N GLU A 7 11.21 7.78 -14.90
CA GLU A 7 9.76 7.66 -14.90
C GLU A 7 9.16 7.53 -13.48
N VAL A 8 10.01 7.25 -12.47
CA VAL A 8 9.60 7.11 -11.07
C VAL A 8 10.04 8.34 -10.28
N LYS A 9 9.07 9.00 -9.64
CA LYS A 9 9.33 10.16 -8.79
C LYS A 9 9.60 9.71 -7.34
N ASP A 10 10.41 10.50 -6.64
CA ASP A 10 10.67 10.37 -5.20
C ASP A 10 11.22 9.01 -4.75
N PHE A 11 11.91 8.27 -5.61
CA PHE A 11 12.49 6.98 -5.25
C PHE A 11 13.74 7.17 -4.38
N ALA A 12 13.63 6.82 -3.09
CA ALA A 12 14.74 6.94 -2.14
C ALA A 12 14.61 5.92 -0.99
N PHE A 13 15.74 5.43 -0.52
CA PHE A 13 15.83 4.66 0.72
C PHE A 13 16.00 5.63 1.90
N VAL A 14 15.05 5.63 2.82
CA VAL A 14 15.04 6.48 4.01
C VAL A 14 15.42 5.61 5.21
N PRO A 15 16.59 5.84 5.85
CA PRO A 15 16.97 5.05 7.03
C PRO A 15 16.01 5.34 8.19
N LEU A 16 15.58 4.31 8.91
CA LEU A 16 14.73 4.48 10.07
C LEU A 16 15.51 5.02 11.27
N ARG A 17 16.75 4.60 11.41
CA ARG A 17 17.64 4.94 12.51
C ARG A 17 19.04 5.16 11.96
N ASN A 18 19.79 6.05 12.56
CA ASN A 18 21.25 6.14 12.36
C ASN A 18 21.89 5.02 13.16
N SER A 19 21.91 3.82 12.63
CA SER A 19 22.50 2.65 13.28
C SER A 19 23.86 2.29 12.65
N ASP A 20 24.68 1.60 13.41
CA ASP A 20 25.87 0.99 12.86
C ASP A 20 25.51 -0.02 11.75
N PRO A 21 26.36 -0.18 10.73
CA PRO A 21 26.12 -1.14 9.65
C PRO A 21 25.88 -2.54 10.20
N ARG A 22 24.82 -3.18 9.73
CA ARG A 22 24.46 -4.56 10.09
C ARG A 22 24.65 -5.48 8.89
N LEU A 23 24.77 -6.78 9.16
CA LEU A 23 24.89 -7.78 8.10
C LEU A 23 23.61 -7.94 7.27
N ARG A 24 22.45 -7.71 7.89
CA ARG A 24 21.15 -7.81 7.24
C ARG A 24 20.59 -6.44 6.94
N VAL A 25 19.91 -6.32 5.81
CA VAL A 25 19.17 -5.12 5.39
C VAL A 25 17.71 -5.48 5.24
N THR A 26 16.84 -4.71 5.85
CA THR A 26 15.39 -4.83 5.69
C THR A 26 14.84 -3.57 5.04
N ILE A 27 14.04 -3.72 4.00
CA ILE A 27 13.38 -2.60 3.31
C ILE A 27 11.87 -2.75 3.48
N GLY A 28 11.28 -1.79 4.18
CA GLY A 28 9.84 -1.66 4.36
C GLY A 28 9.22 -0.81 3.26
N ILE A 29 8.11 -1.26 2.65
CA ILE A 29 7.47 -0.60 1.52
C ILE A 29 5.98 -0.38 1.78
N THR A 30 5.62 0.87 2.01
CA THR A 30 4.24 1.33 2.26
C THR A 30 3.48 1.41 0.94
N GLY A 31 2.21 1.01 0.93
CA GLY A 31 1.41 0.92 -0.29
C GLY A 31 0.37 2.03 -0.49
N TRP A 32 0.15 2.90 0.48
CA TRP A 32 -0.70 4.09 0.43
C TRP A 32 -0.39 4.99 1.63
N LEU A 33 -0.66 6.28 1.52
CA LEU A 33 -0.31 7.29 2.53
C LEU A 33 -1.46 8.28 2.72
N THR A 34 -1.65 8.76 3.93
CA THR A 34 -2.48 9.93 4.22
C THR A 34 -1.63 11.11 4.68
N ASP A 35 -0.42 10.80 5.17
CA ASP A 35 0.58 11.75 5.62
C ASP A 35 1.98 11.29 5.18
N PRO A 36 2.90 12.20 4.82
CA PRO A 36 4.28 11.85 4.45
C PRO A 36 5.05 11.03 5.48
N ASP A 37 4.80 11.23 6.77
CA ASP A 37 5.50 10.52 7.84
C ASP A 37 5.13 9.03 7.90
N GLU A 38 4.02 8.64 7.31
CA GLU A 38 3.57 7.24 7.22
C GLU A 38 4.47 6.36 6.35
N VAL A 39 5.42 6.93 5.61
CA VAL A 39 6.48 6.15 4.93
C VAL A 39 7.32 5.37 5.93
N ILE A 40 7.59 5.95 7.10
CA ILE A 40 8.49 5.40 8.12
C ILE A 40 7.72 4.71 9.25
N LEU A 41 6.57 5.27 9.66
CA LEU A 41 5.87 4.87 10.88
C LEU A 41 5.59 3.36 10.99
N PRO A 42 5.08 2.65 9.97
CA PRO A 42 4.75 1.22 10.10
C PRO A 42 5.98 0.34 10.35
N TRP A 43 7.17 0.81 9.99
CA TRP A 43 8.40 0.03 10.04
C TRP A 43 9.15 0.17 11.37
N LYS A 44 8.67 1.05 12.28
CA LYS A 44 9.24 1.20 13.64
C LYS A 44 9.15 -0.08 14.46
N ALA A 45 8.20 -0.95 14.12
CA ALA A 45 8.06 -2.27 14.73
C ALA A 45 9.22 -3.23 14.43
N LEU A 46 10.08 -2.93 13.44
CA LEU A 46 11.28 -3.70 13.16
C LEU A 46 12.38 -3.37 14.16
N ASN A 47 13.05 -4.41 14.68
CA ASN A 47 14.08 -4.26 15.68
C ASN A 47 15.46 -3.87 15.08
N GLU A 48 16.47 -3.74 15.94
CA GLU A 48 17.83 -3.32 15.59
C GLU A 48 18.72 -4.45 15.04
N ASN A 49 18.20 -5.66 14.84
CA ASN A 49 18.97 -6.78 14.32
C ASN A 49 19.34 -6.64 12.85
N SER A 50 18.62 -5.79 12.12
CA SER A 50 18.90 -5.42 10.73
C SER A 50 19.01 -3.91 10.58
N GLU A 51 19.70 -3.48 9.53
CA GLU A 51 19.67 -2.10 9.06
C GLU A 51 18.36 -1.87 8.29
N VAL A 52 17.48 -1.02 8.82
CA VAL A 52 16.11 -0.87 8.31
C VAL A 52 15.97 0.41 7.53
N TYR A 53 15.44 0.28 6.32
CA TYR A 53 15.06 1.40 5.44
C TYR A 53 13.58 1.35 5.11
N ALA A 54 12.96 2.52 5.02
CA ALA A 54 11.68 2.67 4.36
C ALA A 54 11.91 3.11 2.90
N LEU A 55 11.23 2.48 1.96
CA LEU A 55 11.24 2.93 0.58
C LEU A 55 10.24 4.07 0.39
N ARG A 56 10.75 5.25 0.08
CA ARG A 56 9.96 6.39 -0.38
C ARG A 56 9.83 6.31 -1.91
N TRP A 57 8.60 6.24 -2.39
CA TRP A 57 8.31 6.15 -3.83
C TRP A 57 6.96 6.78 -4.15
N GLU A 58 6.88 7.49 -5.27
CA GLU A 58 5.63 8.06 -5.82
C GLU A 58 4.69 8.69 -4.77
N MET A 59 5.24 9.50 -3.87
CA MET A 59 4.55 10.07 -2.71
C MET A 59 3.21 10.70 -3.04
N ASP A 60 3.17 11.47 -4.13
CA ASP A 60 1.98 12.15 -4.59
C ASP A 60 0.84 11.18 -4.91
N ALA A 61 1.14 10.12 -5.67
CA ALA A 61 0.16 9.11 -6.05
C ALA A 61 -0.35 8.32 -4.84
N LEU A 62 0.53 8.03 -3.87
CA LEU A 62 0.17 7.31 -2.64
C LEU A 62 -0.69 8.17 -1.71
N ILE A 63 -0.41 9.47 -1.59
CA ILE A 63 -1.21 10.42 -0.80
C ILE A 63 -2.58 10.66 -1.45
N ASP A 64 -2.64 10.77 -2.78
CA ASP A 64 -3.91 10.92 -3.48
C ASP A 64 -4.80 9.70 -3.28
N LEU A 65 -4.22 8.50 -3.38
CA LEU A 65 -4.94 7.26 -3.12
C LEU A 65 -5.43 7.18 -1.66
N GLY A 66 -4.55 7.39 -0.68
CA GLY A 66 -4.90 7.27 0.73
C GLY A 66 -5.93 8.31 1.17
N SER A 67 -5.82 9.55 0.68
CA SER A 67 -6.79 10.62 0.96
C SER A 67 -8.16 10.28 0.36
N SER A 68 -8.21 9.80 -0.89
CA SER A 68 -9.47 9.41 -1.54
C SER A 68 -10.13 8.24 -0.83
N LEU A 69 -9.36 7.22 -0.42
CA LEU A 69 -9.84 6.12 0.39
C LEU A 69 -10.41 6.61 1.73
N GLN A 70 -9.69 7.50 2.40
CA GLN A 70 -10.09 8.00 3.71
C GLN A 70 -11.40 8.79 3.66
N GLU A 71 -11.59 9.65 2.63
CA GLU A 71 -12.83 10.41 2.46
C GLU A 71 -14.05 9.50 2.22
N VAL A 72 -13.90 8.52 1.33
CA VAL A 72 -14.98 7.55 1.06
C VAL A 72 -15.31 6.72 2.31
N LEU A 73 -14.28 6.26 3.03
CA LEU A 73 -14.45 5.41 4.21
C LEU A 73 -15.01 6.15 5.43
N LYS A 74 -14.77 7.46 5.56
CA LYS A 74 -15.35 8.30 6.63
C LYS A 74 -16.83 8.57 6.43
N SER A 75 -17.36 8.43 5.20
CA SER A 75 -18.76 8.69 4.94
C SER A 75 -19.64 7.67 5.65
N TYR A 76 -20.73 8.14 6.26
CA TYR A 76 -21.72 7.27 6.89
C TYR A 76 -22.28 6.24 5.89
N ALA A 77 -22.46 6.65 4.66
CA ALA A 77 -22.90 5.81 3.55
C ALA A 77 -21.97 4.61 3.28
N TRP A 78 -20.68 4.69 3.66
CA TRP A 78 -19.74 3.58 3.53
C TRP A 78 -20.17 2.35 4.33
N SER A 79 -20.84 2.51 5.46
CA SER A 79 -21.35 1.38 6.25
C SER A 79 -22.37 0.54 5.48
N TYR A 80 -23.21 1.16 4.65
CA TYR A 80 -24.12 0.46 3.73
C TYR A 80 -23.37 -0.21 2.59
N VAL A 81 -22.40 0.49 2.01
CA VAL A 81 -21.52 -0.03 0.95
C VAL A 81 -20.76 -1.27 1.46
N LYS A 82 -20.20 -1.19 2.67
CA LYS A 82 -19.49 -2.31 3.34
C LYS A 82 -20.39 -3.54 3.46
N LEU A 83 -21.60 -3.38 3.96
CA LEU A 83 -22.55 -4.49 4.11
C LEU A 83 -22.92 -5.16 2.78
N GLU A 84 -23.14 -4.35 1.75
CA GLU A 84 -23.49 -4.86 0.44
C GLU A 84 -22.32 -5.63 -0.20
N ILE A 85 -21.08 -5.15 0.00
CA ILE A 85 -19.87 -5.86 -0.44
C ILE A 85 -19.74 -7.18 0.34
N ILE A 86 -19.88 -7.15 1.69
CA ILE A 86 -19.76 -8.35 2.53
C ILE A 86 -20.82 -9.40 2.15
N LYS A 87 -22.09 -9.01 1.99
CA LYS A 87 -23.15 -9.94 1.56
C LYS A 87 -22.81 -10.65 0.26
N ARG A 88 -22.13 -9.98 -0.65
CA ARG A 88 -21.78 -10.51 -1.97
C ARG A 88 -20.48 -11.30 -1.97
N THR A 89 -19.52 -11.03 -1.07
CA THR A 89 -18.28 -11.80 -0.92
C THR A 89 -18.55 -13.21 -0.40
N VAL A 90 -19.50 -13.37 0.51
CA VAL A 90 -19.89 -14.68 1.07
C VAL A 90 -20.60 -15.57 0.03
N LEU A 91 -21.15 -15.02 -1.05
CA LEU A 91 -22.00 -15.74 -2.00
C LEU A 91 -21.30 -16.14 -3.32
N ALA A 92 -19.97 -16.21 -3.39
CA ALA A 92 -19.18 -16.71 -4.54
C ALA A 92 -19.61 -16.25 -5.97
N SER A 93 -20.71 -15.48 -6.08
CA SER A 93 -21.26 -14.96 -7.36
C SER A 93 -20.98 -13.49 -7.61
N LEU A 94 -19.93 -12.95 -6.98
CA LEU A 94 -19.49 -11.56 -7.08
C LEU A 94 -19.30 -11.04 -8.50
N TRP A 95 -18.99 -11.93 -9.43
CA TRP A 95 -18.67 -11.57 -10.80
C TRP A 95 -19.91 -11.36 -11.69
N ALA A 96 -21.07 -11.90 -11.29
CA ALA A 96 -22.30 -11.82 -12.08
C ALA A 96 -23.34 -10.81 -11.55
N ALA A 97 -23.13 -10.21 -10.37
CA ALA A 97 -24.13 -9.35 -9.75
C ALA A 97 -24.05 -7.90 -10.29
N ILE A 98 -25.22 -7.35 -10.60
CA ILE A 98 -25.39 -5.91 -10.87
C ILE A 98 -25.08 -5.14 -9.58
N TRP A 99 -24.09 -4.25 -9.63
CA TRP A 99 -23.69 -3.44 -8.49
C TRP A 99 -24.66 -2.26 -8.32
N PRO A 100 -25.01 -1.89 -7.07
CA PRO A 100 -25.77 -0.66 -6.81
C PRO A 100 -25.06 0.56 -7.39
N VAL A 101 -25.83 1.52 -7.88
CA VAL A 101 -25.29 2.75 -8.51
C VAL A 101 -24.35 3.49 -7.57
N ALA A 102 -24.65 3.51 -6.27
CA ALA A 102 -23.80 4.12 -5.25
C ALA A 102 -22.39 3.50 -5.18
N LEU A 103 -22.29 2.16 -5.27
CA LEU A 103 -21.01 1.46 -5.33
C LEU A 103 -20.21 1.79 -6.59
N LEU A 104 -20.89 1.89 -7.73
CA LEU A 104 -20.25 2.26 -8.99
C LEU A 104 -19.74 3.70 -8.99
N ARG A 105 -20.45 4.61 -8.28
CA ARG A 105 -19.99 6.00 -8.10
C ARG A 105 -18.77 6.05 -7.19
N ALA A 106 -18.81 5.41 -6.00
CA ALA A 106 -17.67 5.33 -5.11
C ALA A 106 -16.42 4.77 -5.80
N ALA A 107 -16.62 3.75 -6.64
CA ALA A 107 -15.55 3.17 -7.45
C ALA A 107 -14.87 4.21 -8.34
N ARG A 108 -15.61 5.08 -9.03
CA ARG A 108 -15.04 6.06 -9.98
C ARG A 108 -14.04 7.02 -9.35
N VAL A 109 -14.30 7.49 -8.12
CA VAL A 109 -13.42 8.45 -7.43
C VAL A 109 -12.12 7.80 -6.97
N ILE A 110 -12.18 6.55 -6.53
CA ILE A 110 -11.00 5.82 -6.06
C ILE A 110 -10.25 5.16 -7.22
N ASP A 111 -10.95 4.79 -8.29
CA ASP A 111 -10.39 4.01 -9.40
C ASP A 111 -9.24 4.77 -10.10
N ASN A 112 -9.38 6.05 -10.33
CA ASN A 112 -8.32 6.84 -10.99
C ASN A 112 -7.05 6.95 -10.13
N PRO A 113 -7.07 7.40 -8.84
CA PRO A 113 -5.90 7.37 -7.98
C PRO A 113 -5.31 5.97 -7.79
N PHE A 114 -6.15 4.95 -7.63
CA PHE A 114 -5.70 3.57 -7.49
C PHE A 114 -5.02 3.05 -8.76
N SER A 115 -5.60 3.28 -9.95
CA SER A 115 -5.04 2.85 -11.22
C SER A 115 -3.69 3.52 -11.50
N ILE A 116 -3.56 4.82 -11.20
CA ILE A 116 -2.29 5.54 -11.30
C ILE A 116 -1.24 4.92 -10.37
N ALA A 117 -1.54 4.81 -9.08
CA ALA A 117 -0.62 4.27 -8.10
C ALA A 117 -0.26 2.80 -8.38
N LYS A 118 -1.23 1.98 -8.85
CA LYS A 118 -1.04 0.61 -9.29
C LYS A 118 -0.05 0.51 -10.46
N HIS A 119 -0.19 1.34 -11.47
CA HIS A 119 0.75 1.38 -12.60
C HIS A 119 2.15 1.84 -12.16
N ARG A 120 2.22 2.86 -11.29
CA ARG A 120 3.47 3.34 -10.73
C ARG A 120 4.19 2.31 -9.86
N SER A 121 3.47 1.44 -9.16
CA SER A 121 4.06 0.37 -8.36
C SER A 121 4.83 -0.66 -9.20
N GLU A 122 4.41 -0.94 -10.43
CA GLU A 122 5.13 -1.83 -11.35
C GLU A 122 6.49 -1.24 -11.73
N LYS A 123 6.51 0.05 -12.08
CA LYS A 123 7.74 0.76 -12.42
C LYS A 123 8.67 0.88 -11.21
N ALA A 124 8.13 1.21 -10.04
CA ALA A 124 8.90 1.26 -8.80
C ALA A 124 9.54 -0.10 -8.47
N GLY A 125 8.83 -1.22 -8.74
CA GLY A 125 9.37 -2.57 -8.60
C GLY A 125 10.57 -2.83 -9.51
N GLN A 126 10.53 -2.37 -10.76
CA GLN A 126 11.66 -2.48 -11.69
C GLN A 126 12.87 -1.64 -11.24
N VAL A 127 12.62 -0.41 -10.75
CA VAL A 127 13.69 0.45 -10.20
C VAL A 127 14.29 -0.15 -8.92
N LEU A 128 13.45 -0.76 -8.06
CA LEU A 128 13.94 -1.47 -6.88
C LEU A 128 14.83 -2.67 -7.26
N ALA A 129 14.44 -3.44 -8.28
CA ALA A 129 15.27 -4.52 -8.79
C ALA A 129 16.61 -4.00 -9.33
N ASP A 130 16.61 -2.90 -10.09
CA ASP A 130 17.83 -2.24 -10.55
C ASP A 130 18.73 -1.82 -9.37
N ALA A 131 18.15 -1.20 -8.33
CA ALA A 131 18.89 -0.77 -7.15
C ALA A 131 19.55 -1.96 -6.43
N ILE A 132 18.81 -3.07 -6.25
CA ILE A 132 19.31 -4.28 -5.60
C ILE A 132 20.40 -4.97 -6.43
N ILE A 133 20.22 -5.13 -7.74
CA ILE A 133 21.24 -5.68 -8.66
C ILE A 133 22.52 -4.86 -8.60
N ASN A 134 22.40 -3.54 -8.53
CA ASN A 134 23.54 -2.63 -8.42
C ASN A 134 24.09 -2.48 -7.01
N LYS A 135 23.61 -3.31 -6.07
CA LYS A 135 24.10 -3.39 -4.70
C LYS A 135 24.01 -2.07 -3.94
N ALA A 136 22.92 -1.30 -4.14
CA ALA A 136 22.66 -0.06 -3.39
C ALA A 136 22.68 -0.27 -1.87
N GLN A 137 22.31 -1.48 -1.42
CA GLN A 137 22.35 -1.95 -0.03
C GLN A 137 23.74 -2.49 0.40
N GLY A 138 24.76 -2.44 -0.45
CA GLY A 138 26.01 -3.18 -0.31
C GLY A 138 25.87 -4.65 -0.73
N GLU A 139 26.88 -5.45 -0.48
CA GLU A 139 26.88 -6.92 -0.79
C GLU A 139 26.19 -7.72 0.31
N ARG A 140 24.98 -7.34 0.68
CA ARG A 140 24.22 -7.94 1.78
C ARG A 140 22.87 -8.45 1.28
N PRO A 141 22.39 -9.58 1.80
CA PRO A 141 21.06 -10.07 1.48
C PRO A 141 19.99 -9.08 2.01
N VAL A 142 18.88 -8.95 1.26
CA VAL A 142 17.81 -8.02 1.57
C VAL A 142 16.54 -8.76 1.94
N THR A 143 15.92 -8.38 3.05
CA THR A 143 14.55 -8.74 3.38
C THR A 143 13.61 -7.63 2.89
N LEU A 144 12.61 -7.99 2.10
CA LEU A 144 11.59 -7.08 1.58
C LEU A 144 10.25 -7.31 2.28
N ILE A 145 9.71 -6.25 2.88
CA ILE A 145 8.43 -6.32 3.59
C ILE A 145 7.55 -5.20 3.07
N GLY A 146 6.32 -5.53 2.64
CA GLY A 146 5.43 -4.51 2.14
C GLY A 146 3.95 -4.84 2.29
N PHE A 147 3.12 -3.81 2.34
CA PHE A 147 1.68 -3.98 2.35
C PHE A 147 1.01 -3.22 1.19
N SER A 148 -0.14 -3.73 0.74
CA SER A 148 -0.93 -3.12 -0.33
C SER A 148 -0.09 -2.93 -1.62
N LEU A 149 -0.08 -1.72 -2.20
CA LEU A 149 0.74 -1.42 -3.38
C LEU A 149 2.24 -1.53 -3.10
N GLY A 150 2.70 -1.42 -1.85
CA GLY A 150 4.08 -1.73 -1.47
C GLY A 150 4.42 -3.22 -1.66
N ALA A 151 3.51 -4.11 -1.32
CA ALA A 151 3.64 -5.53 -1.64
C ALA A 151 3.64 -5.78 -3.15
N ARG A 152 2.88 -4.99 -3.92
CA ARG A 152 2.90 -5.04 -5.39
C ARG A 152 4.25 -4.58 -5.95
N VAL A 153 4.88 -3.55 -5.40
CA VAL A 153 6.26 -3.14 -5.75
C VAL A 153 7.23 -4.31 -5.59
N ILE A 154 7.16 -5.00 -4.43
CA ILE A 154 8.00 -6.18 -4.17
C ILE A 154 7.75 -7.27 -5.19
N TYR A 155 6.50 -7.59 -5.48
CA TYR A 155 6.13 -8.62 -6.44
C TYR A 155 6.75 -8.38 -7.83
N TYR A 156 6.67 -7.16 -8.37
CA TYR A 156 7.28 -6.82 -9.65
C TYR A 156 8.81 -6.72 -9.57
N CYS A 157 9.37 -6.34 -8.43
CA CYS A 157 10.80 -6.42 -8.20
C CYS A 157 11.30 -7.88 -8.32
N LEU A 158 10.63 -8.82 -7.66
CA LEU A 158 11.00 -10.24 -7.73
C LEU A 158 10.87 -10.81 -9.15
N GLN A 159 9.84 -10.45 -9.89
CA GLN A 159 9.72 -10.85 -11.30
C GLN A 159 10.88 -10.32 -12.13
N SER A 160 11.22 -9.03 -11.99
CA SER A 160 12.34 -8.43 -12.70
C SER A 160 13.69 -9.07 -12.33
N LEU A 161 13.90 -9.45 -11.04
CA LEU A 161 15.07 -10.20 -10.61
C LEU A 161 15.12 -11.58 -11.23
N ALA A 162 14.00 -12.30 -11.27
CA ALA A 162 13.90 -13.64 -11.84
C ALA A 162 14.15 -13.63 -13.36
N GLU A 163 13.54 -12.70 -14.10
CA GLU A 163 13.77 -12.52 -15.54
C GLU A 163 15.23 -12.26 -15.89
N ARG A 164 15.97 -11.62 -14.99
CA ARG A 164 17.39 -11.29 -15.17
C ARG A 164 18.34 -12.34 -14.58
N GLY A 165 17.82 -13.40 -13.97
CA GLY A 165 18.64 -14.42 -13.31
C GLY A 165 19.44 -13.88 -12.11
N ALA A 166 18.94 -12.86 -11.42
CA ALA A 166 19.61 -12.18 -10.31
C ALA A 166 19.32 -12.91 -8.98
N TYR A 167 19.96 -14.03 -8.77
CA TYR A 167 19.78 -14.89 -7.60
C TYR A 167 20.67 -14.46 -6.42
N GLY A 168 20.27 -14.89 -5.20
CA GLY A 168 21.08 -14.72 -3.98
C GLY A 168 21.05 -13.30 -3.38
N LEU A 169 20.22 -12.39 -3.90
CA LEU A 169 20.12 -11.02 -3.43
C LEU A 169 19.02 -10.82 -2.40
N ILE A 170 17.98 -11.65 -2.42
CA ILE A 170 16.83 -11.56 -1.53
C ILE A 170 16.87 -12.67 -0.49
N GLU A 171 16.87 -12.29 0.80
CA GLU A 171 16.81 -13.23 1.91
C GLU A 171 15.37 -13.68 2.16
N ASN A 172 14.51 -12.78 2.59
CA ASN A 172 13.11 -13.07 2.89
C ASN A 172 12.16 -12.05 2.25
N VAL A 173 10.90 -12.45 2.09
CA VAL A 173 9.85 -11.60 1.54
C VAL A 173 8.56 -11.78 2.33
N VAL A 174 7.92 -10.65 2.70
CA VAL A 174 6.57 -10.64 3.29
C VAL A 174 5.68 -9.69 2.49
N LEU A 175 4.62 -10.25 1.91
CA LEU A 175 3.64 -9.52 1.10
C LEU A 175 2.30 -9.50 1.83
N MET A 176 1.87 -8.35 2.33
CA MET A 176 0.63 -8.20 3.11
C MET A 176 -0.46 -7.53 2.28
N GLY A 177 -1.62 -8.17 2.14
CA GLY A 177 -2.75 -7.64 1.40
C GLY A 177 -2.39 -7.22 -0.03
N ALA A 178 -1.64 -8.05 -0.75
CA ALA A 178 -1.05 -7.70 -2.04
C ALA A 178 -2.08 -7.67 -3.18
N PRO A 179 -2.26 -6.52 -3.89
CA PRO A 179 -3.11 -6.39 -5.06
C PRO A 179 -2.42 -6.95 -6.32
N VAL A 180 -2.10 -8.24 -6.30
CA VAL A 180 -1.45 -8.96 -7.40
C VAL A 180 -2.20 -10.26 -7.68
N PRO A 181 -2.10 -10.81 -8.91
CA PRO A 181 -2.70 -12.11 -9.22
C PRO A 181 -2.17 -13.21 -8.30
N SER A 182 -3.03 -14.15 -7.94
CA SER A 182 -2.64 -15.34 -7.17
C SER A 182 -2.23 -16.54 -8.06
N SER A 183 -2.16 -16.33 -9.38
CA SER A 183 -1.82 -17.37 -10.37
C SER A 183 -0.39 -17.90 -10.19
N GLY A 184 -0.22 -19.23 -10.33
CA GLY A 184 0.98 -19.94 -9.90
C GLY A 184 2.28 -19.62 -10.64
N ASP A 185 2.25 -19.44 -11.97
CA ASP A 185 3.48 -19.38 -12.78
C ASP A 185 4.40 -18.20 -12.41
N THR A 186 3.82 -17.02 -12.25
CA THR A 186 4.57 -15.82 -11.87
C THR A 186 5.09 -15.87 -10.44
N TRP A 187 4.36 -16.50 -9.53
CA TRP A 187 4.80 -16.73 -8.16
C TRP A 187 5.91 -17.77 -8.08
N ALA A 188 5.81 -18.84 -8.87
CA ALA A 188 6.87 -19.84 -8.94
C ALA A 188 8.18 -19.22 -9.44
N SER A 189 8.13 -18.36 -10.47
CA SER A 189 9.27 -17.60 -10.95
C SER A 189 9.83 -16.67 -9.86
N ALA A 190 8.98 -15.86 -9.23
CA ALA A 190 9.38 -14.95 -8.16
C ALA A 190 10.00 -15.70 -6.97
N ARG A 191 9.50 -16.90 -6.63
CA ARG A 191 10.04 -17.73 -5.55
C ARG A 191 11.50 -18.16 -5.78
N THR A 192 11.94 -18.32 -7.03
CA THR A 192 13.30 -18.77 -7.35
C THR A 192 14.39 -17.80 -6.91
N VAL A 193 14.08 -16.50 -6.78
CA VAL A 193 15.05 -15.47 -6.39
C VAL A 193 15.06 -15.16 -4.89
N VAL A 194 14.22 -15.84 -4.10
CA VAL A 194 14.15 -15.68 -2.64
C VAL A 194 14.86 -16.85 -1.98
N ALA A 195 15.94 -16.62 -1.26
CA ALA A 195 16.73 -17.66 -0.62
C ALA A 195 16.04 -18.28 0.60
N GLY A 196 15.37 -17.47 1.41
CA GLY A 196 14.68 -17.87 2.63
C GLY A 196 13.16 -17.96 2.46
N ARG A 197 12.43 -17.33 3.37
CA ARG A 197 10.97 -17.39 3.44
C ARG A 197 10.31 -16.40 2.48
N MET A 198 9.25 -16.85 1.82
CA MET A 198 8.34 -16.00 1.04
C MET A 198 6.93 -16.19 1.58
N VAL A 199 6.39 -15.17 2.23
CA VAL A 199 5.12 -15.23 2.95
C VAL A 199 4.10 -14.32 2.28
N ASN A 200 2.97 -14.91 1.89
CA ASN A 200 1.77 -14.21 1.46
C ASN A 200 0.82 -14.08 2.66
N VAL A 201 0.60 -12.86 3.12
CA VAL A 201 -0.35 -12.54 4.19
C VAL A 201 -1.64 -12.04 3.56
N TYR A 202 -2.74 -12.73 3.81
CA TYR A 202 -4.01 -12.44 3.17
C TYR A 202 -5.17 -12.40 4.17
N SER A 203 -6.27 -11.75 3.77
CA SER A 203 -7.53 -11.76 4.51
C SER A 203 -8.69 -11.83 3.52
N GLU A 204 -9.51 -12.87 3.60
CA GLU A 204 -10.75 -12.98 2.82
C GLU A 204 -11.77 -11.88 3.20
N LYS A 205 -11.58 -11.25 4.38
CA LYS A 205 -12.40 -10.14 4.88
C LYS A 205 -11.89 -8.77 4.46
N ASP A 206 -10.86 -8.69 3.63
CA ASP A 206 -10.39 -7.43 3.07
C ASP A 206 -11.29 -6.95 1.92
N TYR A 207 -12.48 -6.50 2.29
CA TYR A 207 -13.52 -6.05 1.36
C TYR A 207 -13.08 -4.81 0.55
N ILE A 208 -12.18 -3.98 1.08
CA ILE A 208 -11.67 -2.81 0.35
C ILE A 208 -10.79 -3.26 -0.81
N LEU A 209 -9.87 -4.18 -0.56
CA LEU A 209 -9.03 -4.76 -1.61
C LEU A 209 -9.89 -5.47 -2.67
N GLY A 210 -10.88 -6.24 -2.24
CA GLY A 210 -11.83 -6.89 -3.13
C GLY A 210 -12.58 -5.90 -4.03
N PHE A 211 -13.01 -4.77 -3.46
CA PHE A 211 -13.68 -3.70 -4.18
C PHE A 211 -12.74 -3.02 -5.18
N LEU A 212 -11.57 -2.56 -4.74
CA LEU A 212 -10.59 -1.87 -5.58
C LEU A 212 -10.13 -2.71 -6.77
N TYR A 213 -9.91 -4.00 -6.53
CA TYR A 213 -9.38 -4.86 -7.58
C TYR A 213 -10.44 -5.21 -8.61
N ARG A 214 -11.71 -5.36 -8.19
CA ARG A 214 -12.80 -5.64 -9.12
C ARG A 214 -13.07 -4.48 -10.08
N THR A 215 -12.94 -3.23 -9.62
CA THR A 215 -13.14 -2.05 -10.46
C THR A 215 -12.01 -1.86 -11.48
N SER A 216 -10.81 -2.30 -11.13
CA SER A 216 -9.58 -2.04 -11.92
C SER A 216 -9.05 -3.23 -12.72
N SER A 217 -9.63 -4.44 -12.62
CA SER A 217 -9.08 -5.66 -13.25
C SER A 217 -10.13 -6.74 -13.50
N VAL A 218 -9.98 -7.44 -14.63
CA VAL A 218 -10.83 -8.60 -15.02
C VAL A 218 -10.23 -9.93 -14.53
N GLN A 219 -9.08 -9.92 -13.86
CA GLN A 219 -8.36 -11.13 -13.46
C GLN A 219 -8.98 -11.80 -12.24
N PHE A 220 -9.05 -13.13 -12.29
CA PHE A 220 -9.54 -13.98 -11.20
C PHE A 220 -8.41 -14.27 -10.20
N GLY A 221 -8.72 -14.15 -8.89
CA GLY A 221 -7.81 -14.48 -7.81
C GLY A 221 -6.79 -13.40 -7.48
N ILE A 222 -6.80 -12.98 -6.22
CA ILE A 222 -5.94 -11.93 -5.67
C ILE A 222 -5.19 -12.50 -4.48
N ALA A 223 -3.86 -12.38 -4.49
CA ALA A 223 -3.01 -12.93 -3.43
C ALA A 223 -3.33 -12.34 -2.04
N GLY A 224 -3.68 -11.06 -1.96
CA GLY A 224 -4.09 -10.43 -0.70
C GLY A 224 -5.45 -10.87 -0.15
N LEU A 225 -6.25 -11.63 -0.92
CA LEU A 225 -7.57 -12.13 -0.51
C LEU A 225 -7.63 -13.65 -0.35
N GLN A 226 -6.64 -14.38 -0.85
CA GLN A 226 -6.65 -15.83 -0.84
C GLN A 226 -5.22 -16.40 -0.82
N PRO A 227 -5.06 -17.68 -0.42
CA PRO A 227 -3.76 -18.34 -0.43
C PRO A 227 -3.21 -18.49 -1.87
N VAL A 228 -1.89 -18.35 -1.98
CA VAL A 228 -1.10 -18.64 -3.18
C VAL A 228 -0.67 -20.09 -3.13
N LYS A 229 -1.12 -20.91 -4.10
CA LYS A 229 -0.86 -22.34 -4.15
C LYS A 229 0.40 -22.67 -4.95
N VAL A 230 1.55 -22.23 -4.44
CA VAL A 230 2.88 -22.47 -5.04
C VAL A 230 3.81 -23.07 -3.99
N PRO A 231 4.51 -24.17 -4.30
CA PRO A 231 5.48 -24.75 -3.37
C PRO A 231 6.54 -23.74 -2.93
N GLY A 232 6.79 -23.67 -1.62
CA GLY A 232 7.76 -22.75 -1.03
C GLY A 232 7.23 -21.33 -0.80
N VAL A 233 5.95 -21.04 -1.12
CA VAL A 233 5.24 -19.85 -0.66
C VAL A 233 4.40 -20.21 0.55
N GLU A 234 4.67 -19.56 1.67
CA GLU A 234 3.90 -19.70 2.90
C GLU A 234 2.67 -18.77 2.83
N ASN A 235 1.55 -19.17 3.42
CA ASN A 235 0.33 -18.38 3.47
C ASN A 235 -0.09 -18.18 4.91
N LEU A 236 -0.29 -16.93 5.31
CA LEU A 236 -0.77 -16.53 6.63
C LEU A 236 -2.14 -15.83 6.48
N ASP A 237 -3.18 -16.47 7.02
CA ASP A 237 -4.52 -15.89 7.08
C ASP A 237 -4.64 -14.98 8.31
N VAL A 238 -4.89 -13.71 8.09
CA VAL A 238 -5.10 -12.71 9.14
C VAL A 238 -6.55 -12.22 9.21
N GLY A 239 -7.48 -12.93 8.57
CA GLY A 239 -8.90 -12.57 8.48
C GLY A 239 -9.63 -12.44 9.82
N ASN A 240 -9.08 -12.99 10.90
CA ASN A 240 -9.62 -12.81 12.25
C ASN A 240 -9.17 -11.50 12.91
N ARG A 241 -8.17 -10.82 12.37
CA ARG A 241 -7.57 -9.59 12.91
C ARG A 241 -7.72 -8.41 11.94
N VAL A 242 -7.77 -8.68 10.65
CA VAL A 242 -7.86 -7.65 9.59
C VAL A 242 -9.27 -7.62 9.02
N GLU A 243 -10.11 -6.76 9.58
CA GLU A 243 -11.34 -6.33 8.94
C GLU A 243 -11.08 -5.04 8.14
N GLY A 244 -10.66 -5.19 6.89
CA GLY A 244 -10.43 -4.08 5.97
C GLY A 244 -8.98 -3.67 5.78
N HIS A 245 -8.69 -3.22 4.55
CA HIS A 245 -7.36 -3.01 3.99
C HIS A 245 -6.49 -2.01 4.75
N LEU A 246 -7.11 -0.99 5.34
CA LEU A 246 -6.38 0.09 6.01
C LEU A 246 -5.75 -0.31 7.35
N ARG A 247 -6.09 -1.48 7.89
CA ARG A 247 -5.53 -1.96 9.15
C ARG A 247 -4.11 -2.49 9.04
N TYR A 248 -3.67 -2.94 7.85
CA TYR A 248 -2.33 -3.50 7.66
C TYR A 248 -1.21 -2.60 8.18
N ARG A 249 -1.31 -1.28 8.00
CA ARG A 249 -0.30 -0.33 8.48
C ARG A 249 -0.12 -0.29 10.01
N HIS A 250 -1.14 -0.73 10.76
CA HIS A 250 -1.14 -0.78 12.21
C HIS A 250 -0.93 -2.20 12.75
N MET A 251 -0.58 -3.15 11.90
CA MET A 251 -0.42 -4.56 12.23
C MET A 251 0.92 -5.13 11.76
N VAL A 252 1.79 -4.31 11.26
CA VAL A 252 3.07 -4.74 10.70
C VAL A 252 3.86 -5.53 11.75
N GLY A 253 4.04 -4.99 12.94
CA GLY A 253 4.77 -5.63 14.02
C GLY A 253 4.08 -6.89 14.54
N VAL A 254 2.77 -6.87 14.69
CA VAL A 254 1.97 -8.04 15.13
C VAL A 254 2.12 -9.19 14.12
N ILE A 255 2.00 -8.89 12.82
CA ILE A 255 2.16 -9.90 11.75
C ILE A 255 3.60 -10.41 11.70
N LEU A 256 4.58 -9.54 11.76
CA LEU A 256 5.99 -9.92 11.71
C LEU A 256 6.42 -10.73 12.95
N LYS A 257 5.86 -10.44 14.11
CA LYS A 257 6.04 -11.24 15.33
C LYS A 257 5.57 -12.69 15.14
N GLU A 258 4.44 -12.88 14.44
CA GLU A 258 3.92 -14.22 14.11
C GLU A 258 4.81 -14.93 13.10
N ILE A 259 5.36 -14.21 12.11
CA ILE A 259 6.21 -14.78 11.06
C ILE A 259 7.63 -15.05 11.58
N PHE A 260 8.29 -14.08 12.21
CA PHE A 260 9.72 -14.12 12.57
C PHE A 260 9.98 -14.26 14.08
N GLY A 261 8.93 -14.22 14.92
CA GLY A 261 9.06 -14.40 16.38
C GLY A 261 9.67 -13.16 17.06
N HIS A 262 10.98 -13.18 17.26
CA HIS A 262 11.71 -12.22 18.12
C HIS A 262 12.36 -11.04 17.36
N ASP A 263 12.22 -10.96 16.05
CA ASP A 263 12.83 -9.90 15.22
C ASP A 263 11.99 -8.61 15.15
N VAL A 264 11.22 -8.32 16.20
CA VAL A 264 10.36 -7.12 16.30
C VAL A 264 10.58 -6.38 17.63
N ASP A 265 10.30 -5.08 17.62
CA ASP A 265 10.29 -4.24 18.81
C ASP A 265 9.01 -4.49 19.61
N VAL A 266 9.14 -5.06 20.80
CA VAL A 266 8.00 -5.45 21.65
C VAL A 266 7.19 -4.22 22.09
N GLY A 267 7.83 -3.07 22.31
CA GLY A 267 7.16 -1.84 22.70
C GLY A 267 6.30 -1.27 21.57
N GLU A 268 6.79 -1.29 20.34
CA GLU A 268 6.03 -0.84 19.17
C GLU A 268 4.88 -1.82 18.86
N VAL A 269 5.10 -3.13 18.99
CA VAL A 269 4.03 -4.14 18.85
C VAL A 269 2.90 -3.90 19.86
N SER A 270 3.24 -3.61 21.12
CA SER A 270 2.22 -3.30 22.14
C SER A 270 1.43 -2.03 21.79
N ARG A 271 2.08 -1.01 21.24
CA ARG A 271 1.39 0.20 20.75
C ARG A 271 0.46 -0.10 19.57
N GLU A 272 0.90 -0.95 18.63
CA GLU A 272 0.03 -1.40 17.53
C GLU A 272 -1.22 -2.11 18.06
N GLU A 273 -1.05 -3.01 19.04
CA GLU A 273 -2.17 -3.73 19.68
C GLU A 273 -3.16 -2.76 20.38
N GLU A 274 -2.65 -1.70 21.02
CA GLU A 274 -3.51 -0.66 21.62
C GLU A 274 -4.29 0.12 20.56
N VAL A 275 -3.63 0.51 19.46
CA VAL A 275 -4.28 1.21 18.35
C VAL A 275 -5.36 0.33 17.71
N LEU A 276 -5.08 -0.96 17.53
CA LEU A 276 -6.06 -1.91 16.98
C LEU A 276 -7.29 -2.03 17.86
N LYS A 277 -7.12 -2.16 19.18
CA LYS A 277 -8.23 -2.19 20.14
C LYS A 277 -9.07 -0.91 20.07
N ALA A 278 -8.42 0.24 19.98
CA ALA A 278 -9.12 1.52 19.83
C ALA A 278 -9.94 1.61 18.54
N LEU A 279 -9.41 1.08 17.43
CA LEU A 279 -10.11 1.00 16.14
C LEU A 279 -11.29 0.04 16.20
N GLU A 280 -11.15 -1.12 16.86
CA GLU A 280 -12.24 -2.09 17.06
C GLU A 280 -13.39 -1.49 17.86
N LEU A 281 -13.09 -0.82 18.98
CA LEU A 281 -14.10 -0.14 19.80
C LEU A 281 -14.84 0.94 19.00
N LYS A 282 -14.14 1.69 18.17
CA LYS A 282 -14.75 2.70 17.31
C LYS A 282 -15.66 2.09 16.24
N ASP A 283 -15.27 0.99 15.64
CA ASP A 283 -16.08 0.27 14.65
C ASP A 283 -17.36 -0.29 15.32
N GLU A 284 -17.25 -0.88 16.53
CA GLU A 284 -18.41 -1.35 17.30
C GLU A 284 -19.37 -0.21 17.67
N GLN A 285 -18.84 0.96 18.07
CA GLN A 285 -19.67 2.13 18.36
C GLN A 285 -20.42 2.60 17.11
N SER A 286 -19.72 2.70 15.98
CA SER A 286 -20.33 3.09 14.72
C SER A 286 -21.42 2.11 14.26
N GLU A 287 -21.21 0.81 14.49
CA GLU A 287 -22.25 -0.19 14.20
C GLU A 287 -23.48 -0.09 15.14
N ARG A 288 -23.27 0.21 16.41
CA ARG A 288 -24.38 0.42 17.38
C ARG A 288 -25.20 1.64 17.00
N GLU A 289 -24.55 2.78 16.75
CA GLU A 289 -25.22 4.00 16.32
C GLU A 289 -26.02 3.79 15.02
N ARG A 290 -25.48 3.03 14.07
CA ARG A 290 -26.19 2.69 12.84
C ARG A 290 -27.46 1.86 13.13
N LYS A 291 -27.34 0.81 13.94
CA LYS A 291 -28.48 -0.05 14.31
C LYS A 291 -29.56 0.72 15.07
N GLU A 292 -29.18 1.68 15.89
CA GLU A 292 -30.12 2.57 16.60
C GLU A 292 -30.87 3.47 15.63
N ARG A 293 -30.19 4.13 14.70
CA ARG A 293 -30.83 4.95 13.65
C ARG A 293 -31.76 4.13 12.76
N GLU A 294 -31.39 2.90 12.39
CA GLU A 294 -32.26 1.99 11.65
C GLU A 294 -33.53 1.63 12.44
N ARG A 295 -33.45 1.49 13.76
CA ARG A 295 -34.60 1.22 14.65
C ARG A 295 -35.52 2.42 14.86
N GLU A 296 -34.96 3.62 14.89
CA GLU A 296 -35.72 4.87 15.07
C GLU A 296 -36.50 5.31 13.82
N GLY A 297 -36.55 4.47 12.79
CA GLY A 297 -37.30 4.75 11.57
C GLY A 297 -36.63 5.75 10.64
N GLY A 298 -35.34 6.05 10.85
CA GLY A 298 -34.48 6.71 9.91
C GLY A 298 -34.25 5.80 8.71
N GLY A 299 -35.33 5.51 8.00
CA GLY A 299 -35.29 4.77 6.75
C GLY A 299 -34.37 5.49 5.79
N SER A 300 -33.55 4.74 5.07
CA SER A 300 -32.62 5.10 4.00
C SER A 300 -32.61 6.60 3.68
N GLY A 301 -32.28 7.42 4.69
CA GLY A 301 -32.01 8.83 4.50
C GLY A 301 -31.01 8.91 3.37
N ASP A 302 -31.09 9.88 2.53
CA ASP A 302 -30.40 10.06 1.28
C ASP A 302 -28.94 9.52 1.26
N VAL A 303 -28.81 8.18 1.37
CA VAL A 303 -27.52 7.46 1.32
C VAL A 303 -26.80 7.80 0.03
N ASP A 304 -27.57 7.93 -1.06
CA ASP A 304 -27.04 8.33 -2.35
C ASP A 304 -26.51 9.78 -2.30
N GLY A 305 -27.20 10.72 -1.65
CA GLY A 305 -26.74 12.08 -1.47
C GLY A 305 -25.52 12.21 -0.53
N GLU A 306 -25.43 11.38 0.52
CA GLU A 306 -24.24 11.34 1.38
C GLU A 306 -23.02 10.78 0.65
N ILE A 307 -23.23 9.75 -0.17
CA ILE A 307 -22.17 9.21 -1.04
C ILE A 307 -21.73 10.29 -2.02
N ASP A 308 -22.66 10.92 -2.72
CA ASP A 308 -22.37 11.99 -3.68
C ASP A 308 -21.60 13.13 -3.01
N SER A 309 -22.00 13.56 -1.81
CA SER A 309 -21.27 14.59 -1.03
C SER A 309 -19.86 14.17 -0.64
N ALA A 310 -19.64 12.89 -0.26
CA ALA A 310 -18.30 12.38 0.06
C ALA A 310 -17.43 12.30 -1.20
N LEU A 311 -18.01 11.89 -2.33
CA LEU A 311 -17.32 11.82 -3.61
C LEU A 311 -16.89 13.21 -4.10
N GLU A 312 -17.79 14.20 -4.04
CA GLU A 312 -17.46 15.59 -4.38
C GLU A 312 -16.34 16.16 -3.49
N ARG A 313 -16.33 15.84 -2.19
CA ARG A 313 -15.22 16.25 -1.30
C ARG A 313 -13.90 15.60 -1.70
N ALA A 314 -13.92 14.32 -2.04
CA ALA A 314 -12.73 13.60 -2.48
C ALA A 314 -12.19 14.16 -3.81
N GLU A 315 -13.07 14.42 -4.78
CA GLU A 315 -12.71 15.01 -6.08
C GLU A 315 -12.13 16.42 -5.92
N ARG A 316 -12.79 17.28 -5.13
CA ARG A 316 -12.27 18.61 -4.82
C ARG A 316 -10.90 18.56 -4.16
N GLY A 317 -10.73 17.69 -3.18
CA GLY A 317 -9.44 17.50 -2.51
C GLY A 317 -8.33 17.04 -3.47
N LEU A 318 -8.63 16.19 -4.43
CA LEU A 318 -7.70 15.78 -5.47
C LEU A 318 -7.29 16.95 -6.37
N GLU A 319 -8.27 17.73 -6.84
CA GLU A 319 -8.01 18.88 -7.72
C GLU A 319 -7.22 19.98 -7.01
N GLU A 320 -7.55 20.29 -5.75
CA GLU A 320 -6.78 21.24 -4.93
C GLU A 320 -5.33 20.81 -4.74
N ARG A 321 -5.07 19.52 -4.48
CA ARG A 321 -3.72 18.99 -4.37
C ARG A 321 -2.96 19.10 -5.69
N LYS A 322 -3.61 18.80 -6.80
CA LYS A 322 -3.04 18.94 -8.14
C LYS A 322 -2.64 20.37 -8.45
N ILE A 323 -3.53 21.33 -8.22
CA ILE A 323 -3.26 22.76 -8.41
C ILE A 323 -2.06 23.19 -7.54
N ARG A 324 -2.05 22.82 -6.26
CA ARG A 324 -0.95 23.16 -5.34
C ARG A 324 0.40 22.60 -5.82
N ARG A 325 0.43 21.38 -6.34
CA ARG A 325 1.65 20.79 -6.91
C ARG A 325 2.13 21.53 -8.15
N GLU A 326 1.23 21.86 -9.05
CA GLU A 326 1.56 22.64 -10.25
C GLU A 326 2.14 24.02 -9.89
N GLU A 327 1.57 24.70 -8.90
CA GLU A 327 2.09 25.97 -8.38
C GLU A 327 3.47 25.82 -7.74
N GLU A 328 3.67 24.77 -6.96
CA GLU A 328 4.96 24.48 -6.33
C GLU A 328 6.03 24.16 -7.37
N ASP A 329 5.71 23.37 -8.38
CA ASP A 329 6.63 23.02 -9.47
C ASP A 329 6.98 24.27 -10.31
N ARG A 330 6.01 25.15 -10.58
CA ARG A 330 6.24 26.45 -11.23
C ARG A 330 7.15 27.34 -10.38
N ARG A 331 6.97 27.36 -9.06
CA ARG A 331 7.82 28.11 -8.13
C ARG A 331 9.24 27.57 -8.14
N LYS A 332 9.41 26.25 -7.95
CA LYS A 332 10.71 25.58 -8.02
C LYS A 332 11.43 25.83 -9.36
N GLY A 333 10.71 25.77 -10.46
CA GLY A 333 11.22 26.06 -11.79
C GLY A 333 11.69 27.51 -11.95
N ARG A 334 10.95 28.49 -11.41
CA ARG A 334 11.39 29.92 -11.40
C ARG A 334 12.64 30.14 -10.54
N GLU A 335 12.71 29.51 -9.37
CA GLU A 335 13.87 29.58 -8.48
C GLU A 335 15.12 28.94 -9.11
N ALA A 336 14.97 27.80 -9.76
CA ALA A 336 16.06 27.12 -10.48
C ALA A 336 16.61 28.00 -11.61
N ARG A 337 15.74 28.57 -12.46
CA ARG A 337 16.14 29.50 -13.53
C ARG A 337 16.83 30.76 -12.98
N ARG A 338 16.37 31.27 -11.82
CA ARG A 338 17.00 32.44 -11.16
C ARG A 338 18.39 32.10 -10.64
N LYS A 339 18.57 30.90 -10.06
CA LYS A 339 19.89 30.42 -9.59
C LYS A 339 20.85 30.21 -10.76
N GLU A 340 20.37 29.64 -11.86
CA GLU A 340 21.17 29.42 -13.06
C GLU A 340 21.60 30.74 -13.71
N ARG A 341 20.68 31.72 -13.81
CA ARG A 341 21.01 33.06 -14.31
C ARG A 341 22.09 33.74 -13.45
N LYS A 342 21.96 33.68 -12.10
CA LYS A 342 22.97 34.24 -11.21
C LYS A 342 24.33 33.56 -11.35
N ARG A 343 24.36 32.22 -11.58
CA ARG A 343 25.61 31.49 -11.84
C ARG A 343 26.26 31.94 -13.15
N ARG A 344 25.51 32.15 -14.22
CA ARG A 344 26.03 32.66 -15.50
C ARG A 344 26.57 34.08 -15.34
N GLU A 345 25.82 34.99 -14.71
CA GLU A 345 26.25 36.37 -14.46
C GLU A 345 27.56 36.44 -13.59
N GLN A 346 27.75 35.47 -12.70
CA GLN A 346 28.96 35.37 -11.87
C GLN A 346 30.16 34.80 -12.68
N PHE A 347 29.90 33.87 -13.58
CA PHE A 347 30.91 33.30 -14.45
C PHE A 347 31.40 34.31 -15.50
N ASP A 348 30.49 35.12 -16.05
CA ASP A 348 30.81 36.18 -17.03
C ASP A 348 31.57 37.38 -16.44
N ARG A 349 31.68 37.45 -15.09
CA ARG A 349 32.45 38.48 -14.37
C ARG A 349 33.88 38.06 -13.96
N LEU A 350 34.22 36.79 -14.15
CA LEU A 350 35.55 36.21 -13.92
C LEU A 350 36.35 36.10 -15.22
#